data_ed977da9df4f3564cb51fb7414260b72
#
_entry.id   ed977da9df4f3564cb51fb7414260b72
#
_cell.length_a   1.000
_cell.length_b   1.000
_cell.length_c   1.000
_cell.angle_alpha   90.00
_cell.angle_beta   90.00
_cell.angle_gamma   90.00
#
_symmetry.space_group_name_H-M   'P 1'
#
loop_
_entity.id
_entity.type
_entity.pdbx_description
1 polymer ?
#
loop_
_entity_poly.entity_id
_entity_poly.type
_entity_poly.pdbx_seq_one_letter_code
_entity_poly.pdbx_strand_id
1 'polypeptide(L)'
;MKVFFVAVMIFMAMPLTGHPPKNIELDYDAEAGILSIEIAHSVNDPLKHFINKVVVEVNGKKHVEQYFKKQADGENQRALYKIIDAEEGSSLTVIAYCNISGRRKADLEVTLKKDEVIED
;
A
#
# COMPACT_ATOMS: atom_id res chain seq x y z
N MET A 1 27.56 22.99 -35.35
CA MET A 1 27.27 22.75 -34.92
C MET A 1 26.73 22.49 -34.15
N LYS A 2 26.41 22.38 -33.82
CA LYS A 2 25.89 22.15 -33.10
C LYS A 2 25.19 21.71 -32.31
N VAL A 3 24.96 21.49 -32.10
CA VAL A 3 24.32 21.05 -31.40
C VAL A 3 23.97 20.65 -30.55
N PHE A 4 23.81 20.52 -30.15
CA PHE A 4 23.46 20.10 -29.33
C PHE A 4 22.97 19.93 -28.41
N PHE A 5 22.80 20.05 -28.10
CA PHE A 5 22.42 19.91 -27.23
C PHE A 5 21.74 19.72 -26.56
N VAL A 6 21.36 19.78 -26.40
CA VAL A 6 20.57 19.68 -26.00
C VAL A 6 20.13 18.99 -25.41
N ALA A 7 20.13 18.56 -25.20
CA ALA A 7 19.64 17.87 -24.67
C ALA A 7 19.44 17.83 -23.66
N VAL A 8 19.45 17.95 -23.28
CA VAL A 8 19.30 17.93 -22.37
C VAL A 8 18.51 18.07 -21.73
N MET A 9 18.22 18.19 -21.59
CA MET A 9 17.52 18.42 -21.01
C MET A 9 16.72 17.95 -20.61
N ILE A 10 16.39 17.66 -20.66
CA ILE A 10 15.55 17.17 -20.48
C ILE A 10 15.46 16.46 -19.50
N PHE A 11 15.74 16.10 -19.33
CA PHE A 11 15.62 15.45 -18.47
C PHE A 11 15.25 15.76 -17.48
N MET A 12 15.31 16.17 -17.30
CA MET A 12 15.12 16.56 -16.38
C MET A 12 14.05 16.61 -15.92
N ALA A 13 13.59 16.65 -16.23
CA ALA A 13 12.50 16.94 -15.90
C ALA A 13 11.93 15.89 -15.26
N MET A 14 11.87 15.25 -15.28
CA MET A 14 11.34 14.43 -14.82
C MET A 14 11.36 14.10 -13.65
N PRO A 15 11.83 14.28 -13.23
CA PRO A 15 12.04 13.83 -12.10
C PRO A 15 11.22 14.11 -11.06
N LEU A 16 10.75 14.78 -10.94
CA LEU A 16 10.13 15.20 -9.98
C LEU A 16 8.90 14.67 -9.77
N THR A 17 8.40 13.92 -10.44
CA THR A 17 7.11 13.49 -10.26
C THR A 17 7.04 12.48 -9.20
N GLY A 18 5.92 12.10 -8.77
CA GLY A 18 5.74 11.12 -7.75
C GLY A 18 6.15 9.74 -8.21
N HIS A 19 6.09 8.80 -7.31
CA HIS A 19 6.47 7.44 -7.59
C HIS A 19 5.52 6.54 -6.83
N PRO A 20 5.36 5.29 -7.28
CA PRO A 20 4.47 4.36 -6.58
C PRO A 20 5.06 4.00 -5.22
N PRO A 21 4.26 3.46 -4.35
CA PRO A 21 4.78 2.94 -3.09
C PRO A 21 5.84 1.90 -3.36
N LYS A 22 6.82 1.81 -2.47
CA LYS A 22 7.91 0.91 -2.64
C LYS A 22 7.56 -0.50 -2.19
N ASN A 23 6.81 -0.63 -1.14
CA ASN A 23 6.51 -1.92 -0.56
C ASN A 23 5.27 -1.82 0.31
N ILE A 24 4.53 -2.90 0.42
CA ILE A 24 3.37 -2.99 1.30
C ILE A 24 3.54 -4.23 2.15
N GLU A 25 3.51 -4.05 3.47
CA GLU A 25 3.57 -5.15 4.40
C GLU A 25 2.20 -5.36 4.99
N LEU A 26 1.72 -6.59 5.00
CA LEU A 26 0.41 -6.95 5.48
C LEU A 26 0.54 -7.93 6.62
N ASP A 27 -0.30 -7.74 7.62
CA ASP A 27 -0.41 -8.68 8.73
C ASP A 27 -1.89 -8.81 9.06
N TYR A 28 -2.39 -10.03 9.09
CA TYR A 28 -3.79 -10.26 9.41
C TYR A 28 -3.87 -11.09 10.69
N ASP A 29 -4.46 -10.49 11.71
CA ASP A 29 -4.71 -11.16 12.97
C ASP A 29 -6.09 -11.79 12.90
N ALA A 30 -6.14 -13.08 12.61
CA ALA A 30 -7.40 -13.76 12.38
C ALA A 30 -8.28 -13.79 13.62
N GLU A 31 -7.67 -13.82 14.77
CA GLU A 31 -8.45 -13.83 16.00
C GLU A 31 -9.18 -12.53 16.22
N ALA A 32 -8.49 -11.43 16.04
CA ALA A 32 -9.08 -10.11 16.21
C ALA A 32 -9.80 -9.63 14.95
N GLY A 33 -9.52 -10.25 13.81
CA GLY A 33 -10.09 -9.81 12.55
C GLY A 33 -9.50 -8.49 12.10
N ILE A 34 -8.23 -8.24 12.39
CA ILE A 34 -7.61 -6.97 12.09
C ILE A 34 -6.52 -7.11 11.04
N LEU A 35 -6.66 -6.37 9.96
CA LEU A 35 -5.65 -6.27 8.93
C LEU A 35 -4.83 -5.03 9.16
N SER A 36 -3.53 -5.20 9.39
CA SER A 36 -2.59 -4.11 9.59
C SER A 36 -1.80 -3.93 8.30
N ILE A 37 -1.69 -2.70 7.86
CA ILE A 37 -1.05 -2.38 6.59
C ILE A 37 0.01 -1.32 6.83
N GLU A 38 1.22 -1.59 6.36
CA GLU A 38 2.27 -0.58 6.39
C GLU A 38 2.80 -0.42 4.97
N ILE A 39 2.75 0.79 4.46
CA ILE A 39 3.11 1.08 3.08
C ILE A 39 4.35 1.95 3.07
N ALA A 40 5.44 1.43 2.53
CA ALA A 40 6.68 2.17 2.44
C ALA A 40 6.60 3.12 1.27
N HIS A 41 6.72 4.41 1.54
CA HIS A 41 6.60 5.45 0.52
C HIS A 41 7.33 6.68 1.02
N SER A 42 8.61 6.80 0.69
CA SER A 42 9.43 7.89 1.16
C SER A 42 9.10 9.18 0.43
N VAL A 43 8.81 10.22 1.16
CA VAL A 43 8.44 11.50 0.58
C VAL A 43 9.09 12.60 1.39
N ASN A 44 9.27 13.75 0.75
CA ASN A 44 9.83 14.89 1.45
C ASN A 44 8.79 15.62 2.28
N ASP A 45 7.58 15.73 1.74
CA ASP A 45 6.52 16.47 2.41
C ASP A 45 5.26 15.62 2.45
N PRO A 46 4.98 14.96 3.57
CA PRO A 46 3.82 14.05 3.64
C PRO A 46 2.47 14.76 3.54
N LEU A 47 2.46 16.09 3.55
CA LEU A 47 1.22 16.83 3.35
C LEU A 47 0.95 17.10 1.88
N LYS A 48 1.94 16.96 1.03
CA LYS A 48 1.79 17.24 -0.40
C LYS A 48 1.98 16.03 -1.28
N HIS A 49 2.77 15.08 -0.83
CA HIS A 49 3.06 13.87 -1.57
C HIS A 49 2.76 12.73 -0.59
N PHE A 50 1.78 11.92 -0.88
CA PHE A 50 1.33 10.93 0.10
C PHE A 50 0.52 9.84 -0.55
N ILE A 51 0.38 8.73 0.16
CA ILE A 51 -0.53 7.68 -0.24
C ILE A 51 -1.93 8.22 0.06
N ASN A 52 -2.70 8.47 -0.97
CA ASN A 52 -3.99 9.13 -0.80
C ASN A 52 -5.19 8.19 -0.83
N LYS A 53 -4.99 6.95 -1.19
CA LYS A 53 -6.11 6.00 -1.22
C LYS A 53 -5.60 4.60 -0.97
N VAL A 54 -6.33 3.87 -0.15
CA VAL A 54 -6.06 2.46 0.10
C VAL A 54 -7.36 1.70 -0.13
N VAL A 55 -7.28 0.63 -0.91
CA VAL A 55 -8.42 -0.22 -1.19
C VAL A 55 -8.09 -1.61 -0.67
N VAL A 56 -9.03 -2.25 0.00
CA VAL A 56 -8.88 -3.63 0.45
C VAL A 56 -9.94 -4.46 -0.22
N GLU A 57 -9.51 -5.54 -0.84
CA GLU A 57 -10.42 -6.50 -1.47
C GLU A 57 -10.31 -7.83 -0.74
N VAL A 58 -11.42 -8.50 -0.59
CA VAL A 58 -11.46 -9.84 -0.04
C VAL A 58 -12.00 -10.74 -1.14
N ASN A 59 -11.19 -11.69 -1.57
CA ASN A 59 -11.54 -12.58 -2.68
C ASN A 59 -11.99 -11.80 -3.90
N GLY A 60 -11.28 -10.71 -4.18
CA GLY A 60 -11.56 -9.89 -5.37
C GLY A 60 -12.66 -8.87 -5.23
N LYS A 61 -13.33 -8.84 -4.07
CA LYS A 61 -14.41 -7.89 -3.88
C LYS A 61 -13.98 -6.78 -2.94
N LYS A 62 -14.24 -5.56 -3.33
CA LYS A 62 -13.86 -4.41 -2.52
C LYS A 62 -14.62 -4.39 -1.20
N HIS A 63 -13.90 -4.35 -0.11
CA HIS A 63 -14.45 -4.25 1.23
C HIS A 63 -14.21 -2.90 1.85
N VAL A 64 -13.08 -2.28 1.53
CA VAL A 64 -12.71 -0.99 2.13
C VAL A 64 -12.13 -0.10 1.06
N GLU A 65 -12.48 1.16 1.12
CA GLU A 65 -11.84 2.16 0.29
C GLU A 65 -11.70 3.37 1.17
N GLN A 66 -10.48 3.76 1.47
CA GLN A 66 -10.24 4.89 2.36
C GLN A 66 -9.35 5.90 1.68
N TYR A 67 -9.72 7.18 1.81
CA TYR A 67 -8.94 8.28 1.28
C TYR A 67 -8.22 8.97 2.42
N PHE A 68 -7.01 9.42 2.15
CA PHE A 68 -6.17 10.10 3.13
C PHE A 68 -5.84 11.47 2.61
N LYS A 69 -5.59 12.41 3.52
CA LYS A 69 -5.19 13.76 3.15
C LYS A 69 -3.72 14.01 3.44
N LYS A 70 -3.06 13.03 4.00
CA LYS A 70 -1.64 13.13 4.29
C LYS A 70 -1.13 11.74 4.61
N GLN A 71 0.17 11.61 4.69
CA GLN A 71 0.80 10.37 5.06
C GLN A 71 1.14 10.39 6.54
N ALA A 72 1.24 9.22 7.14
CA ALA A 72 1.53 9.10 8.56
C ALA A 72 2.84 9.81 8.91
N ASP A 73 3.85 9.63 8.05
CA ASP A 73 5.13 10.33 8.21
C ASP A 73 5.84 10.31 6.86
N GLY A 74 7.08 10.76 6.84
CA GLY A 74 7.83 10.86 5.59
C GLY A 74 8.27 9.54 5.01
N GLU A 75 8.11 8.46 5.75
CA GLU A 75 8.57 7.16 5.29
C GLU A 75 7.45 6.18 5.00
N ASN A 76 6.33 6.29 5.67
CA ASN A 76 5.28 5.30 5.59
C ASN A 76 3.89 5.87 5.68
N GLN A 77 2.94 5.16 5.07
CA GLN A 77 1.53 5.34 5.36
C GLN A 77 1.09 4.08 6.10
N ARG A 78 0.13 4.20 7.00
CA ARG A 78 -0.33 3.08 7.79
C ARG A 78 -1.84 3.05 7.86
N ALA A 79 -2.39 1.86 7.96
CA ALA A 79 -3.83 1.70 8.07
C ALA A 79 -4.15 0.40 8.80
N LEU A 80 -5.28 0.41 9.50
CA LEU A 80 -5.78 -0.78 10.18
C LEU A 80 -7.25 -0.91 9.84
N TYR A 81 -7.66 -2.12 9.48
CA TYR A 81 -9.06 -2.35 9.15
C TYR A 81 -9.57 -3.62 9.80
N LYS A 82 -10.82 -3.58 10.18
CA LYS A 82 -11.48 -4.76 10.73
C LYS A 82 -12.06 -5.54 9.57
N ILE A 83 -11.58 -6.73 9.34
CA ILE A 83 -12.06 -7.62 8.29
C ILE A 83 -12.49 -8.89 8.97
N ILE A 84 -13.74 -8.96 9.38
CA ILE A 84 -14.17 -10.08 10.20
C ILE A 84 -14.68 -11.28 9.42
N ASP A 85 -14.94 -11.10 8.14
CA ASP A 85 -15.51 -12.16 7.33
C ASP A 85 -14.51 -12.87 6.43
N ALA A 86 -13.23 -12.72 6.68
CA ALA A 86 -12.23 -13.49 5.96
C ALA A 86 -12.15 -14.88 6.55
N GLU A 87 -11.98 -15.86 5.68
CA GLU A 87 -11.94 -17.25 6.10
C GLU A 87 -10.64 -17.88 5.69
N GLU A 88 -10.43 -19.11 6.14
CA GLU A 88 -9.26 -19.86 5.74
C GLU A 88 -9.18 -19.86 4.22
N GLY A 89 -8.05 -19.50 3.66
CA GLY A 89 -7.85 -19.48 2.23
C GLY A 89 -8.33 -18.23 1.52
N SER A 90 -8.98 -17.31 2.24
CA SER A 90 -9.39 -16.04 1.64
C SER A 90 -8.17 -15.27 1.18
N SER A 91 -8.32 -14.53 0.09
CA SER A 91 -7.26 -13.68 -0.41
C SER A 91 -7.57 -12.24 -0.04
N LEU A 92 -6.66 -11.62 0.70
CA LEU A 92 -6.78 -10.21 1.02
C LEU A 92 -5.84 -9.45 0.10
N THR A 93 -6.36 -8.49 -0.63
CA THR A 93 -5.57 -7.70 -1.56
C THR A 93 -5.64 -6.25 -1.14
N VAL A 94 -4.48 -5.61 -1.04
CA VAL A 94 -4.40 -4.20 -0.68
C VAL A 94 -3.79 -3.46 -1.85
N ILE A 95 -4.42 -2.37 -2.26
CA ILE A 95 -3.92 -1.53 -3.33
C ILE A 95 -3.72 -0.14 -2.76
N ALA A 96 -2.50 0.37 -2.84
CA ALA A 96 -2.16 1.68 -2.32
C ALA A 96 -1.81 2.61 -3.47
N TYR A 97 -2.40 3.80 -3.46
CA TYR A 97 -2.24 4.77 -4.54
C TYR A 97 -1.51 6.00 -4.03
N CYS A 98 -0.54 6.47 -4.82
CA CYS A 98 0.14 7.71 -4.55
C CYS A 98 -0.69 8.85 -5.17
N ASN A 99 -0.77 9.97 -4.48
CA ASN A 99 -1.58 11.08 -4.98
C ASN A 99 -0.98 11.75 -6.22
N ILE A 100 0.27 11.50 -6.50
CA ILE A 100 0.91 12.08 -7.68
C ILE A 100 0.92 11.09 -8.82
N SER A 101 1.42 9.88 -8.59
CA SER A 101 1.39 8.87 -9.63
C SER A 101 1.71 7.50 -9.07
N GLY A 102 1.13 6.49 -9.69
CA GLY A 102 1.48 5.11 -9.40
C GLY A 102 0.71 4.49 -8.27
N ARG A 103 0.78 3.18 -8.24
CA ARG A 103 0.11 2.40 -7.22
C ARG A 103 0.86 1.09 -7.06
N ARG A 104 0.58 0.39 -5.98
CA ARG A 104 1.16 -0.92 -5.74
C ARG A 104 0.11 -1.81 -5.08
N LYS A 105 0.21 -3.08 -5.36
CA LYS A 105 -0.74 -4.05 -4.88
C LYS A 105 0.02 -5.13 -4.11
N ALA A 106 -0.56 -5.64 -3.04
CA ALA A 106 0.00 -6.75 -2.28
C ALA A 106 -1.12 -7.69 -1.89
N ASP A 107 -0.82 -8.97 -1.84
CA ASP A 107 -1.79 -10.01 -1.51
C ASP A 107 -1.34 -10.79 -0.29
N LEU A 108 -2.31 -11.28 0.45
CA LEU A 108 -2.06 -12.14 1.59
C LEU A 108 -3.13 -13.22 1.61
N GLU A 109 -2.73 -14.46 1.72
CA GLU A 109 -3.70 -15.54 1.87
C GLU A 109 -3.93 -15.78 3.35
N VAL A 110 -5.17 -15.80 3.77
CA VAL A 110 -5.52 -15.98 5.18
C VAL A 110 -5.29 -17.42 5.60
N THR A 111 -4.53 -17.60 6.65
CA THR A 111 -4.29 -18.91 7.24
C THR A 111 -4.67 -18.83 8.70
N LEU A 112 -5.68 -19.60 9.07
CA LEU A 112 -6.09 -19.60 10.45
C LEU A 112 -5.21 -20.55 11.25
N LYS A 113 -4.74 -20.07 12.47
CA LYS A 113 -3.88 -20.81 13.22
C LYS A 113 -4.59 -21.83 13.95
N LYS A 114 -4.57 -22.92 13.73
CA LYS A 114 -5.15 -23.85 14.45
C LYS A 114 -4.37 -24.40 15.38
N ASP A 115 -3.59 -24.64 15.66
CA ASP A 115 -2.81 -25.01 16.42
C ASP A 115 -2.81 -25.72 17.23
N GLU A 116 -2.93 -25.74 17.26
CA GLU A 116 -3.03 -26.17 17.87
C GLU A 116 -2.81 -26.92 18.31
N VAL A 117 -2.48 -27.29 18.47
CA VAL A 117 -2.23 -27.75 18.73
C VAL A 117 -2.22 -28.57 19.28
N ILE A 118 -2.29 -28.82 19.48
CA ILE A 118 -2.39 -29.33 19.88
C ILE A 118 -2.12 -30.09 20.37
N GLU A 119 -1.84 -30.31 20.65
CA GLU A 119 -1.57 -30.89 21.09
C GLU A 119 -1.65 -31.67 21.65
N ASP A 120 -1.69 -31.98 21.92
CA ASP A 120 -1.73 -32.59 22.45
C ASP A 120 -1.67 -33.05 22.75
#